data_da2cd4fd3c1c6b95611aabbe3d7380ba
#
_entry.id   da2cd4fd3c1c6b95611aabbe3d7380ba
#
_cell.length_a   1.000
_cell.length_b   1.000
_cell.length_c   1.000
_cell.angle_alpha   90.00
_cell.angle_beta   90.00
_cell.angle_gamma   90.00
#
_symmetry.space_group_name_H-M   'P 1'
#
loop_
_entity.id
_entity.type
_entity.pdbx_description
1 polymer ?
#
loop_
_entity_poly.entity_id
_entity_poly.type
_entity_poly.pdbx_seq_one_letter_code
_entity_poly.pdbx_strand_id
1 'polypeptide(L)'
;MREQVCTYMCPWPRIQGAMQDAHSLVVTYNDWRGEPRRPRSHADRVKDQAVGDCVDCNACVAVCPMGIDIRDGQQLEYITCALCIDACDGVMAKIGRERGLISYATLADYTDNMALASADDGAVKPELARDPSSGRLNPGFKVKGLASVLRPRTFAYLGLWSLIGLAMLVALLNRGTLDLNVLHDRNPLYVQLSDGGIRNGYTVKVLNKRAGARALRLSVDGLPGAGIWTAGSTEGPTEFLMVDAGADRLATTKVFVRAEPKPSSGSRIAFRFVVTDDTTGERAEYETWFEGPEGK
;
A
#
# COMPACT_ATOMS: atom_id res chain seq x y z
N MET A 1 1.73 8.60 24.19
CA MET A 1 1.18 7.33 23.65
C MET A 1 1.61 7.04 22.20
N ARG A 2 1.86 8.06 21.38
CA ARG A 2 2.19 7.89 19.95
C ARG A 2 3.51 7.13 19.76
N GLU A 3 4.56 7.52 20.46
CA GLU A 3 5.87 6.90 20.41
C GLU A 3 5.86 5.46 20.95
N GLN A 4 5.04 5.19 21.96
CA GLN A 4 4.89 3.87 22.57
C GLN A 4 4.33 2.84 21.58
N VAL A 5 3.40 3.24 20.71
CA VAL A 5 2.86 2.37 19.67
C VAL A 5 3.92 2.02 18.63
N CYS A 6 4.72 3.00 18.20
CA CYS A 6 5.80 2.79 17.25
C CYS A 6 6.89 1.87 17.81
N THR A 7 7.22 2.00 19.10
CA THR A 7 8.31 1.25 19.74
C THR A 7 7.91 -0.18 20.08
N TYR A 8 6.69 -0.39 20.61
CA TYR A 8 6.31 -1.68 21.20
C TYR A 8 5.32 -2.49 20.35
N MET A 9 4.44 -1.84 19.58
CA MET A 9 3.35 -2.50 18.88
C MET A 9 3.53 -2.56 17.36
N CYS A 10 4.15 -1.53 16.76
CA CYS A 10 4.31 -1.46 15.32
C CYS A 10 5.50 -2.32 14.86
N PRO A 11 5.34 -3.26 13.92
CA PRO A 11 6.45 -4.04 13.39
C PRO A 11 7.35 -3.25 12.44
N TRP A 12 6.88 -2.08 11.98
CA TRP A 12 7.54 -1.29 10.93
C TRP A 12 8.98 -0.88 11.25
N PRO A 13 9.33 -0.36 12.44
CA PRO A 13 10.71 0.01 12.74
C PRO A 13 11.68 -1.18 12.67
N ARG A 14 11.22 -2.38 13.05
CA ARG A 14 12.02 -3.60 12.95
C ARG A 14 12.22 -4.05 11.51
N ILE A 15 11.17 -3.96 10.68
CA ILE A 15 11.25 -4.23 9.23
C ILE A 15 12.20 -3.23 8.57
N GLN A 16 12.06 -1.95 8.89
CA GLN A 16 12.94 -0.90 8.38
C GLN A 16 14.41 -1.16 8.76
N GLY A 17 14.69 -1.51 10.02
CA GLY A 17 16.02 -1.85 10.48
C GLY A 17 16.61 -3.07 9.77
N ALA A 18 15.79 -4.11 9.54
CA ALA A 18 16.22 -5.31 8.81
C ALA A 18 16.51 -5.06 7.32
N MET A 19 15.89 -4.03 6.72
CA MET A 19 16.12 -3.64 5.33
C MET A 19 17.33 -2.74 5.13
N GLN A 20 17.88 -2.17 6.20
CA GLN A 20 19.08 -1.32 6.14
C GLN A 20 20.34 -2.16 5.88
N ASP A 21 21.26 -1.56 5.15
CA ASP A 21 22.59 -2.12 4.89
C ASP A 21 23.67 -1.05 5.10
N ALA A 22 24.94 -1.43 4.99
CA ALA A 22 26.08 -0.54 5.17
C ALA A 22 26.08 0.70 4.23
N HIS A 23 25.26 0.66 3.18
CA HIS A 23 25.15 1.75 2.21
C HIS A 23 23.79 2.45 2.25
N SER A 24 22.91 2.11 3.16
CA SER A 24 21.64 2.82 3.33
C SER A 24 21.91 4.22 3.86
N LEU A 25 21.26 5.22 3.24
CA LEU A 25 21.35 6.61 3.70
C LEU A 25 20.49 6.80 4.95
N VAL A 26 21.13 7.19 6.02
CA VAL A 26 20.49 7.53 7.29
C VAL A 26 21.02 8.88 7.79
N VAL A 27 20.21 9.60 8.57
CA VAL A 27 20.72 10.81 9.22
C VAL A 27 21.65 10.38 10.35
N THR A 28 22.86 10.86 10.34
CA THR A 28 23.93 10.45 11.24
C THR A 28 24.58 11.68 11.85
N TYR A 29 24.88 11.61 13.14
CA TYR A 29 25.78 12.55 13.76
C TYR A 29 27.21 12.14 13.46
N ASN A 30 28.00 13.06 12.93
CA ASN A 30 29.39 12.84 12.55
C ASN A 30 30.28 13.07 13.79
N ASP A 31 30.38 12.08 14.68
CA ASP A 31 31.17 12.13 15.92
C ASP A 31 32.67 12.31 15.68
N TRP A 32 33.22 11.74 14.57
CA TRP A 32 34.60 11.96 14.12
C TRP A 32 34.95 13.45 13.94
N ARG A 33 33.94 14.30 13.75
CA ARG A 33 34.06 15.74 13.63
C ARG A 33 33.54 16.48 14.89
N GLY A 34 32.51 15.90 15.51
CA GLY A 34 31.75 16.53 16.60
C GLY A 34 32.33 16.37 17.97
N GLU A 35 33.12 15.30 18.20
CA GLU A 35 33.70 14.99 19.49
C GLU A 35 35.19 15.41 19.58
N PRO A 36 35.73 15.72 20.76
CA PRO A 36 35.01 15.87 22.04
C PRO A 36 34.15 17.13 22.08
N ARG A 37 32.87 16.96 22.41
CA ARG A 37 31.96 18.08 22.63
C ARG A 37 32.23 18.84 23.92
N ARG A 38 32.00 20.15 23.90
CA ARG A 38 32.14 21.01 25.10
C ARG A 38 30.96 21.96 25.23
N PRO A 39 30.48 22.22 26.48
CA PRO A 39 29.43 23.20 26.72
C PRO A 39 29.86 24.62 26.33
N ARG A 40 28.89 25.48 26.09
CA ARG A 40 28.96 26.85 25.56
C ARG A 40 29.81 27.83 26.35
N SER A 41 31.12 27.73 26.40
CA SER A 41 31.95 28.86 26.81
C SER A 41 32.71 29.40 25.61
N HIS A 42 32.69 30.66 25.40
CA HIS A 42 32.59 31.37 24.21
C HIS A 42 33.80 31.55 23.31
N ALA A 43 34.47 32.23 23.07
CA ALA A 43 35.41 32.87 22.15
C ALA A 43 36.63 32.03 21.67
N ASP A 44 37.06 31.02 22.43
CA ASP A 44 38.31 30.31 22.14
C ASP A 44 38.18 29.12 21.19
N ARG A 45 36.97 28.68 20.90
CA ARG A 45 36.69 27.44 20.14
C ARG A 45 37.02 27.50 18.68
N VAL A 46 36.98 28.66 18.05
CA VAL A 46 37.32 28.82 16.65
C VAL A 46 38.82 28.62 16.43
N LYS A 47 39.62 28.84 17.48
CA LYS A 47 41.08 28.69 17.44
C LYS A 47 41.59 27.34 17.91
N ASP A 48 40.82 26.63 18.75
CA ASP A 48 41.19 25.31 19.28
C ASP A 48 40.70 24.21 18.36
N GLN A 49 41.56 23.70 17.51
CA GLN A 49 41.25 22.63 16.55
C GLN A 49 41.13 21.26 17.22
N ALA A 50 41.59 21.12 18.46
CA ALA A 50 41.49 19.88 19.24
C ALA A 50 40.06 19.62 19.79
N VAL A 51 39.16 20.60 19.68
CA VAL A 51 37.78 20.48 20.12
C VAL A 51 36.85 20.23 18.96
N GLY A 52 35.92 19.28 19.13
CA GLY A 52 34.89 18.98 18.17
C GLY A 52 33.93 20.14 17.87
N ASP A 53 33.22 20.05 16.78
CA ASP A 53 32.27 21.09 16.35
C ASP A 53 30.99 21.13 17.20
N CYS A 54 30.63 20.05 17.88
CA CYS A 54 29.44 20.00 18.71
C CYS A 54 29.57 20.89 19.96
N VAL A 55 28.69 21.86 20.09
CA VAL A 55 28.65 22.81 21.21
C VAL A 55 27.69 22.40 22.33
N ASP A 56 27.18 21.18 22.27
CA ASP A 56 26.26 20.60 23.26
C ASP A 56 25.02 21.48 23.54
N CYS A 57 24.46 22.09 22.50
CA CYS A 57 23.33 23.01 22.62
C CYS A 57 21.97 22.32 22.70
N ASN A 58 21.91 21.02 22.56
CA ASN A 58 20.70 20.18 22.54
C ASN A 58 19.61 20.60 21.55
N ALA A 59 19.93 21.46 20.57
CA ALA A 59 18.95 21.88 19.55
C ALA A 59 18.42 20.71 18.72
N CYS A 60 19.27 19.72 18.41
CA CYS A 60 18.89 18.51 17.69
C CYS A 60 17.88 17.66 18.47
N VAL A 61 18.01 17.58 19.79
CA VAL A 61 17.08 16.86 20.67
C VAL A 61 15.76 17.63 20.80
N ALA A 62 15.84 18.94 21.00
CA ALA A 62 14.67 19.79 21.21
C ALA A 62 13.73 19.84 20.00
N VAL A 63 14.26 19.71 18.77
CA VAL A 63 13.47 19.73 17.54
C VAL A 63 12.94 18.33 17.17
N CYS A 64 13.45 17.28 17.81
CA CYS A 64 13.10 15.91 17.47
C CYS A 64 11.67 15.58 17.91
N PRO A 65 10.74 15.21 16.97
CA PRO A 65 9.37 14.87 17.34
C PRO A 65 9.26 13.57 18.14
N MET A 66 10.33 12.73 18.11
CA MET A 66 10.41 11.47 18.84
C MET A 66 11.17 11.62 20.16
N GLY A 67 11.79 12.77 20.41
CA GLY A 67 12.56 13.05 21.63
C GLY A 67 13.88 12.30 21.75
N ILE A 68 14.40 11.73 20.63
CA ILE A 68 15.67 11.00 20.64
C ILE A 68 16.87 11.95 20.58
N ASP A 69 17.99 11.51 21.14
CA ASP A 69 19.27 12.15 20.92
C ASP A 69 20.03 11.43 19.79
N ILE A 70 20.12 12.10 18.63
CA ILE A 70 20.80 11.53 17.45
C ILE A 70 22.31 11.33 17.69
N ARG A 71 22.88 11.97 18.70
CA ARG A 71 24.31 11.84 19.05
C ARG A 71 24.63 10.49 19.69
N ASP A 72 23.63 9.83 20.26
CA ASP A 72 23.75 8.46 20.81
C ASP A 72 23.59 7.37 19.73
N GLY A 73 23.56 7.79 18.47
CA GLY A 73 23.40 6.89 17.32
C GLY A 73 21.96 6.65 16.92
N GLN A 74 21.78 5.66 16.08
CA GLN A 74 20.47 5.30 15.53
C GLN A 74 19.65 4.49 16.53
N GLN A 75 18.41 4.91 16.78
CA GLN A 75 17.49 4.30 17.74
C GLN A 75 16.25 3.76 17.00
N LEU A 76 15.49 2.84 17.63
CA LEU A 76 14.30 2.23 17.06
C LEU A 76 13.18 3.24 16.75
N GLU A 77 13.11 4.31 17.53
CA GLU A 77 12.13 5.39 17.39
C GLU A 77 12.43 6.35 16.24
N TYR A 78 13.54 6.14 15.56
CA TYR A 78 14.00 7.03 14.49
C TYR A 78 13.12 6.99 13.25
N ILE A 79 12.63 8.16 12.82
CA ILE A 79 11.68 8.29 11.70
C ILE A 79 12.26 8.98 10.45
N THR A 80 13.56 9.24 10.41
CA THR A 80 14.28 9.85 9.28
C THR A 80 13.74 11.23 8.85
N CYS A 81 13.16 12.01 9.76
CA CYS A 81 12.54 13.31 9.45
C CYS A 81 13.53 14.45 9.14
N ALA A 82 14.83 14.28 9.48
CA ALA A 82 15.93 15.19 9.21
C ALA A 82 15.83 16.60 9.87
N LEU A 83 14.86 16.88 10.73
CA LEU A 83 14.72 18.18 11.41
C LEU A 83 15.94 18.55 12.24
N CYS A 84 16.66 17.56 12.77
CA CYS A 84 17.90 17.75 13.51
C CYS A 84 19.04 18.31 12.63
N ILE A 85 19.05 18.04 11.32
CA ILE A 85 20.01 18.60 10.37
C ILE A 85 19.84 20.12 10.32
N ASP A 86 18.63 20.60 10.04
CA ASP A 86 18.33 22.03 9.92
C ASP A 86 18.61 22.78 11.22
N ALA A 87 18.22 22.19 12.35
CA ALA A 87 18.47 22.78 13.66
C ALA A 87 19.98 22.90 13.97
N CYS A 88 20.75 21.84 13.66
CA CYS A 88 22.20 21.84 13.86
C CYS A 88 22.89 22.82 12.90
N ASP A 89 22.53 22.81 11.63
CA ASP A 89 23.10 23.71 10.62
C ASP A 89 22.83 25.19 10.96
N GLY A 90 21.66 25.50 11.52
CA GLY A 90 21.36 26.84 12.04
C GLY A 90 22.27 27.25 13.19
N VAL A 91 22.65 26.31 14.07
CA VAL A 91 23.62 26.56 15.13
C VAL A 91 25.05 26.70 14.60
N MET A 92 25.45 25.79 13.70
CA MET A 92 26.77 25.81 13.06
C MET A 92 27.01 27.14 12.35
N ALA A 93 26.02 27.64 11.60
CA ALA A 93 26.10 28.94 10.95
C ALA A 93 26.32 30.10 11.95
N LYS A 94 25.64 30.08 13.10
CA LYS A 94 25.78 31.10 14.12
C LYS A 94 27.15 31.13 14.79
N ILE A 95 27.79 29.98 14.89
CA ILE A 95 29.15 29.86 15.53
C ILE A 95 30.28 29.90 14.49
N GLY A 96 29.95 30.13 13.19
CA GLY A 96 30.95 30.25 12.13
C GLY A 96 31.61 28.93 11.72
N ARG A 97 30.99 27.77 12.04
CA ARG A 97 31.46 26.43 11.66
C ARG A 97 30.73 25.94 10.40
N GLU A 98 31.36 25.04 9.69
CA GLU A 98 30.75 24.43 8.50
C GLU A 98 29.52 23.59 8.84
N ARG A 99 28.51 23.63 8.00
CA ARG A 99 27.29 22.84 8.10
C ARG A 99 27.58 21.35 7.94
N GLY A 100 26.56 20.50 8.21
CA GLY A 100 26.65 19.06 7.99
C GLY A 100 27.32 18.29 9.12
N LEU A 101 27.32 18.84 10.36
CA LEU A 101 27.70 18.06 11.54
C LEU A 101 26.71 16.90 11.77
N ILE A 102 25.42 17.14 11.53
CA ILE A 102 24.40 16.11 11.34
C ILE A 102 24.05 16.12 9.87
N SER A 103 24.15 14.95 9.21
CA SER A 103 23.94 14.86 7.77
C SER A 103 23.47 13.47 7.37
N TYR A 104 22.99 13.32 6.14
CA TYR A 104 22.80 12.01 5.56
C TYR A 104 24.15 11.36 5.28
N ALA A 105 24.38 10.18 5.86
CA ALA A 105 25.56 9.38 5.61
C ALA A 105 25.22 7.90 5.47
N THR A 106 26.11 7.14 4.85
CA THR A 106 26.04 5.68 4.87
C THR A 106 26.94 5.15 5.98
N LEU A 107 26.68 3.97 6.50
CA LEU A 107 27.56 3.33 7.48
C LEU A 107 28.98 3.12 6.90
N ALA A 108 29.07 2.83 5.61
CA ALA A 108 30.35 2.70 4.93
C ALA A 108 31.13 4.02 4.92
N ASP A 109 30.49 5.15 4.57
CA ASP A 109 31.14 6.46 4.61
C ASP A 109 31.52 6.88 6.02
N TYR A 110 30.63 6.57 6.98
CA TYR A 110 30.91 6.84 8.40
C TYR A 110 32.15 6.08 8.89
N THR A 111 32.27 4.79 8.60
CA THR A 111 33.44 3.98 9.00
C THR A 111 34.71 4.42 8.29
N ASP A 112 34.65 4.78 7.01
CA ASP A 112 35.78 5.33 6.27
C ASP A 112 36.24 6.67 6.88
N ASN A 113 35.32 7.56 7.18
CA ASN A 113 35.62 8.86 7.80
C ASN A 113 36.16 8.72 9.22
N MET A 114 35.62 7.77 10.01
CA MET A 114 36.17 7.44 11.34
C MET A 114 37.61 6.94 11.24
N ALA A 115 37.90 6.07 10.29
CA ALA A 115 39.27 5.57 10.06
C ALA A 115 40.25 6.71 9.70
N LEU A 116 39.80 7.66 8.87
CA LEU A 116 40.61 8.83 8.51
C LEU A 116 40.81 9.81 9.66
N ALA A 117 39.85 9.93 10.56
CA ALA A 117 39.92 10.82 11.73
C ALA A 117 40.59 10.18 12.94
N SER A 118 40.84 8.87 12.91
CA SER A 118 41.51 8.14 13.99
C SER A 118 43.03 8.25 13.87
N ALA A 119 43.70 8.56 14.95
CA ALA A 119 45.14 8.48 15.03
C ALA A 119 45.61 7.03 15.28
N ASP A 120 46.91 6.77 15.18
CA ASP A 120 47.50 5.47 15.44
C ASP A 120 47.23 4.90 16.85
N ASP A 121 46.89 5.78 17.79
CA ASP A 121 46.47 5.44 19.17
C ASP A 121 44.99 5.06 19.29
N GLY A 122 44.22 5.07 18.18
CA GLY A 122 42.80 4.78 18.15
C GLY A 122 41.91 5.92 18.65
N ALA A 123 42.47 7.06 19.08
CA ALA A 123 41.72 8.21 19.50
C ALA A 123 41.25 9.03 18.27
N VAL A 124 39.99 9.46 18.30
CA VAL A 124 39.44 10.34 17.27
C VAL A 124 39.95 11.75 17.50
N LYS A 125 40.63 12.31 16.49
CA LYS A 125 41.20 13.65 16.53
C LYS A 125 40.55 14.53 15.48
N PRO A 126 39.63 15.45 15.84
CA PRO A 126 38.94 16.32 14.90
C PRO A 126 39.91 17.23 14.13
N GLU A 127 41.13 17.41 14.63
CA GLU A 127 42.21 18.11 13.92
C GLU A 127 42.56 17.48 12.58
N LEU A 128 42.52 16.14 12.49
CA LEU A 128 42.81 15.40 11.24
C LEU A 128 41.72 15.62 10.18
N ALA A 129 40.51 15.92 10.60
CA ALA A 129 39.41 16.20 9.71
C ALA A 129 39.48 17.58 9.06
N ARG A 130 40.37 18.46 9.54
CA ARG A 130 40.44 19.85 9.07
C ARG A 130 41.80 20.20 8.48
N ASP A 131 41.76 21.08 7.49
CA ASP A 131 42.99 21.72 6.96
C ASP A 131 43.51 22.72 7.99
N PRO A 132 44.79 22.55 8.45
CA PRO A 132 45.38 23.42 9.44
C PRO A 132 45.46 24.89 9.01
N SER A 133 45.47 25.17 7.73
CA SER A 133 45.63 26.53 7.20
C SER A 133 44.30 27.29 7.08
N SER A 134 43.22 26.61 6.69
CA SER A 134 41.90 27.18 6.43
C SER A 134 40.86 26.89 7.49
N GLY A 135 41.11 25.88 8.36
CA GLY A 135 40.13 25.37 9.34
C GLY A 135 38.93 24.67 8.72
N ARG A 136 38.92 24.52 7.39
CA ARG A 136 37.84 23.83 6.66
C ARG A 136 38.02 22.33 6.66
N LEU A 137 36.92 21.61 6.44
CA LEU A 137 36.95 20.17 6.31
C LEU A 137 37.82 19.76 5.12
N ASN A 138 38.64 18.76 5.35
CA ASN A 138 39.53 18.19 4.34
C ASN A 138 38.69 17.50 3.25
N PRO A 139 38.94 17.76 1.96
CA PRO A 139 38.15 17.17 0.85
C PRO A 139 38.24 15.64 0.77
N GLY A 140 39.12 15.01 1.57
CA GLY A 140 39.19 13.55 1.72
C GLY A 140 37.99 12.95 2.46
N PHE A 141 37.30 13.72 3.29
CA PHE A 141 36.10 13.30 4.02
C PHE A 141 34.89 13.35 3.09
N LYS A 142 34.45 12.19 2.64
CA LYS A 142 33.39 12.07 1.63
C LYS A 142 32.04 11.80 2.27
N VAL A 143 31.06 12.59 1.89
CA VAL A 143 29.64 12.19 1.96
C VAL A 143 29.30 11.74 0.54
N LYS A 144 29.16 10.43 0.35
CA LYS A 144 28.74 9.88 -0.95
C LYS A 144 27.31 10.32 -1.21
N GLY A 145 27.12 11.09 -2.26
CA GLY A 145 25.83 11.57 -2.67
C GLY A 145 24.96 10.49 -3.35
N LEU A 146 24.12 10.93 -4.27
CA LEU A 146 23.11 10.14 -4.98
C LEU A 146 23.64 8.83 -5.63
N ALA A 147 24.94 8.72 -5.91
CA ALA A 147 25.56 7.52 -6.45
C ALA A 147 25.40 6.26 -5.56
N SER A 148 25.27 6.45 -4.25
CA SER A 148 25.04 5.33 -3.32
C SER A 148 23.63 4.70 -3.48
N VAL A 149 22.69 5.40 -4.13
CA VAL A 149 21.33 4.92 -4.40
C VAL A 149 21.28 4.02 -5.62
N LEU A 150 22.18 4.22 -6.60
CA LEU A 150 22.24 3.47 -7.85
C LEU A 150 22.95 2.14 -7.64
N ARG A 151 22.28 1.16 -7.03
CA ARG A 151 22.82 -0.15 -6.68
C ARG A 151 21.92 -1.27 -7.20
N PRO A 152 22.48 -2.47 -7.47
CA PRO A 152 21.67 -3.62 -7.92
C PRO A 152 20.51 -3.94 -6.98
N ARG A 153 20.72 -3.82 -5.67
CA ARG A 153 19.70 -4.04 -4.64
C ARG A 153 18.54 -3.05 -4.73
N THR A 154 18.84 -1.76 -4.99
CA THR A 154 17.81 -0.73 -5.18
C THR A 154 16.99 -1.01 -6.44
N PHE A 155 17.65 -1.41 -7.54
CA PHE A 155 16.93 -1.81 -8.76
C PHE A 155 16.10 -3.06 -8.57
N ALA A 156 16.55 -4.05 -7.78
CA ALA A 156 15.77 -5.22 -7.45
C ALA A 156 14.48 -4.86 -6.68
N TYR A 157 14.58 -3.99 -5.69
CA TYR A 157 13.41 -3.50 -4.95
C TYR A 157 12.47 -2.68 -5.85
N LEU A 158 13.02 -1.76 -6.65
CA LEU A 158 12.24 -0.98 -7.59
C LEU A 158 11.51 -1.88 -8.59
N GLY A 159 12.21 -2.89 -9.13
CA GLY A 159 11.63 -3.87 -10.05
C GLY A 159 10.50 -4.67 -9.41
N LEU A 160 10.69 -5.16 -8.18
CA LEU A 160 9.67 -5.89 -7.44
C LEU A 160 8.41 -5.03 -7.17
N TRP A 161 8.60 -3.81 -6.70
CA TRP A 161 7.49 -2.88 -6.44
C TRP A 161 6.76 -2.48 -7.73
N SER A 162 7.53 -2.25 -8.81
CA SER A 162 6.95 -1.94 -10.12
C SER A 162 6.14 -3.12 -10.67
N LEU A 163 6.61 -4.35 -10.48
CA LEU A 163 5.89 -5.57 -10.88
C LEU A 163 4.56 -5.71 -10.13
N ILE A 164 4.59 -5.52 -8.80
CA ILE A 164 3.39 -5.56 -7.97
C ILE A 164 2.41 -4.47 -8.40
N GLY A 165 2.89 -3.23 -8.58
CA GLY A 165 2.08 -2.10 -9.04
C GLY A 165 1.46 -2.35 -10.41
N LEU A 166 2.21 -2.92 -11.35
CA LEU A 166 1.72 -3.29 -12.67
C LEU A 166 0.67 -4.39 -12.60
N ALA A 167 0.89 -5.41 -11.78
CA ALA A 167 -0.07 -6.49 -11.57
C ALA A 167 -1.38 -5.96 -10.98
N MET A 168 -1.32 -5.06 -10.00
CA MET A 168 -2.49 -4.40 -9.45
C MET A 168 -3.21 -3.53 -10.48
N LEU A 169 -2.47 -2.79 -11.30
CA LEU A 169 -3.03 -1.98 -12.38
C LEU A 169 -3.76 -2.85 -13.41
N VAL A 170 -3.13 -3.96 -13.84
CA VAL A 170 -3.75 -4.92 -14.77
C VAL A 170 -5.02 -5.51 -14.16
N ALA A 171 -4.99 -5.91 -12.89
CA ALA A 171 -6.16 -6.43 -12.18
C ALA A 171 -7.29 -5.38 -12.10
N LEU A 172 -6.94 -4.12 -11.87
CA LEU A 172 -7.90 -3.01 -11.82
C LEU A 172 -8.54 -2.74 -13.19
N LEU A 173 -7.73 -2.74 -14.25
CA LEU A 173 -8.20 -2.51 -15.63
C LEU A 173 -9.08 -3.66 -16.15
N ASN A 174 -8.80 -4.89 -15.72
CA ASN A 174 -9.58 -6.07 -16.08
C ASN A 174 -10.77 -6.35 -15.14
N ARG A 175 -11.04 -5.46 -14.19
CA ARG A 175 -12.14 -5.64 -13.26
C ARG A 175 -13.49 -5.51 -13.97
N GLY A 176 -14.32 -6.60 -13.95
CA GLY A 176 -15.68 -6.58 -14.46
C GLY A 176 -16.52 -5.49 -13.81
N THR A 177 -17.29 -4.77 -14.61
CA THR A 177 -18.16 -3.68 -14.17
C THR A 177 -19.60 -4.11 -13.96
N LEU A 178 -19.93 -5.35 -14.31
CA LEU A 178 -21.21 -5.99 -14.14
C LEU A 178 -21.08 -7.17 -13.18
N ASP A 179 -22.00 -7.27 -12.23
CA ASP A 179 -22.04 -8.36 -11.26
C ASP A 179 -23.48 -8.88 -11.11
N LEU A 180 -23.62 -10.19 -10.99
CA LEU A 180 -24.90 -10.87 -10.93
C LEU A 180 -24.95 -11.75 -9.68
N ASN A 181 -25.99 -11.60 -8.89
CA ASN A 181 -26.28 -12.46 -7.75
C ASN A 181 -27.74 -12.90 -7.80
N VAL A 182 -28.00 -14.17 -7.59
CA VAL A 182 -29.35 -14.74 -7.67
C VAL A 182 -29.65 -15.50 -6.38
N LEU A 183 -30.76 -15.17 -5.76
CA LEU A 183 -31.27 -15.85 -4.59
C LEU A 183 -32.53 -16.64 -4.97
N HIS A 184 -32.50 -17.94 -4.76
CA HIS A 184 -33.68 -18.80 -4.92
C HIS A 184 -34.66 -18.58 -3.76
N ASP A 185 -35.95 -18.52 -4.06
CA ASP A 185 -36.98 -18.41 -3.02
C ASP A 185 -37.08 -19.72 -2.24
N ARG A 186 -37.14 -19.60 -0.92
CA ARG A 186 -37.16 -20.79 -0.03
C ARG A 186 -38.57 -21.26 0.33
N ASN A 187 -39.56 -20.41 0.14
CA ASN A 187 -40.94 -20.74 0.52
C ASN A 187 -41.96 -20.05 -0.42
N PRO A 188 -42.61 -20.77 -1.30
CA PRO A 188 -42.37 -22.16 -1.66
C PRO A 188 -41.13 -22.35 -2.54
N LEU A 189 -40.48 -23.51 -2.47
CA LEU A 189 -39.32 -23.86 -3.31
C LEU A 189 -39.72 -23.93 -4.78
N TYR A 190 -40.87 -24.53 -5.08
CA TYR A 190 -41.46 -24.56 -6.41
C TYR A 190 -42.97 -24.52 -6.32
N VAL A 191 -43.64 -24.18 -7.43
CA VAL A 191 -45.10 -24.19 -7.59
C VAL A 191 -45.41 -25.00 -8.83
N GLN A 192 -46.28 -25.99 -8.67
CA GLN A 192 -46.85 -26.76 -9.80
C GLN A 192 -48.04 -26.00 -10.37
N LEU A 193 -47.97 -25.75 -11.68
CA LEU A 193 -49.01 -25.05 -12.43
C LEU A 193 -50.08 -26.03 -12.90
N SER A 194 -51.27 -25.52 -13.23
CA SER A 194 -52.42 -26.31 -13.69
C SER A 194 -52.18 -27.03 -15.04
N ASP A 195 -51.18 -26.55 -15.82
CA ASP A 195 -50.77 -27.12 -17.07
C ASP A 195 -49.65 -28.17 -16.93
N GLY A 196 -49.29 -28.54 -15.72
CA GLY A 196 -48.21 -29.50 -15.40
C GLY A 196 -46.82 -28.91 -15.36
N GLY A 197 -46.62 -27.66 -15.77
CA GLY A 197 -45.34 -26.95 -15.66
C GLY A 197 -44.93 -26.66 -14.23
N ILE A 198 -43.64 -26.52 -13.98
CA ILE A 198 -43.09 -26.13 -12.69
C ILE A 198 -42.55 -24.69 -12.78
N ARG A 199 -42.84 -23.91 -11.75
CA ARG A 199 -42.38 -22.53 -11.60
C ARG A 199 -41.55 -22.39 -10.35
N ASN A 200 -40.35 -21.84 -10.51
CA ASN A 200 -39.50 -21.43 -9.42
C ASN A 200 -39.35 -19.91 -9.36
N GLY A 201 -39.26 -19.35 -8.16
CA GLY A 201 -39.06 -17.94 -7.95
C GLY A 201 -37.61 -17.61 -7.58
N TYR A 202 -37.09 -16.54 -8.18
CA TYR A 202 -35.75 -16.05 -7.93
C TYR A 202 -35.74 -14.55 -7.72
N THR A 203 -34.91 -14.09 -6.81
CA THR A 203 -34.61 -12.69 -6.66
C THR A 203 -33.26 -12.43 -7.32
N VAL A 204 -33.31 -11.80 -8.48
CA VAL A 204 -32.13 -11.46 -9.29
C VAL A 204 -31.64 -10.07 -8.91
N LYS A 205 -30.37 -9.98 -8.55
CA LYS A 205 -29.69 -8.74 -8.15
C LYS A 205 -28.58 -8.47 -9.15
N VAL A 206 -28.71 -7.38 -9.90
CA VAL A 206 -27.72 -6.95 -10.91
C VAL A 206 -27.07 -5.68 -10.40
N LEU A 207 -25.76 -5.72 -10.21
CA LEU A 207 -24.96 -4.57 -9.79
C LEU A 207 -24.26 -3.96 -11.02
N ASN A 208 -24.66 -2.76 -11.37
CA ASN A 208 -23.99 -1.94 -12.36
C ASN A 208 -22.97 -1.01 -11.67
N LYS A 209 -21.68 -1.25 -11.89
CA LYS A 209 -20.57 -0.46 -11.31
C LYS A 209 -20.13 0.69 -12.21
N ARG A 210 -20.84 0.95 -13.33
CA ARG A 210 -20.55 2.11 -14.22
C ARG A 210 -21.37 3.33 -13.81
N ALA A 211 -20.83 4.50 -14.13
CA ALA A 211 -21.47 5.78 -13.89
C ALA A 211 -22.67 6.06 -14.82
N GLY A 212 -22.93 5.21 -15.82
CA GLY A 212 -24.08 5.31 -16.73
C GLY A 212 -25.14 4.24 -16.46
N ALA A 213 -26.41 4.56 -16.68
CA ALA A 213 -27.48 3.58 -16.67
C ALA A 213 -27.37 2.66 -17.91
N ARG A 214 -27.76 1.40 -17.74
CA ARG A 214 -27.70 0.36 -18.79
C ARG A 214 -29.00 -0.43 -18.86
N ALA A 215 -29.40 -0.75 -20.07
CA ALA A 215 -30.42 -1.76 -20.32
C ALA A 215 -29.71 -3.12 -20.56
N LEU A 216 -29.97 -4.06 -19.67
CA LEU A 216 -29.29 -5.35 -19.65
C LEU A 216 -30.26 -6.45 -20.01
N ARG A 217 -29.81 -7.39 -20.81
CA ARG A 217 -30.58 -8.59 -21.18
C ARG A 217 -30.30 -9.71 -20.19
N LEU A 218 -31.32 -10.13 -19.47
CA LEU A 218 -31.30 -11.30 -18.59
C LEU A 218 -31.88 -12.51 -19.33
N SER A 219 -31.15 -13.58 -19.38
CA SER A 219 -31.56 -14.86 -19.97
C SER A 219 -31.19 -16.05 -19.08
N VAL A 220 -31.67 -17.21 -19.42
CA VAL A 220 -31.41 -18.48 -18.74
C VAL A 220 -30.69 -19.42 -19.68
N ASP A 221 -29.61 -20.05 -19.23
CA ASP A 221 -28.83 -21.04 -19.98
C ASP A 221 -28.78 -22.38 -19.23
N GLY A 222 -28.80 -23.48 -19.93
CA GLY A 222 -28.76 -24.83 -19.35
C GLY A 222 -30.13 -25.42 -18.97
N LEU A 223 -31.25 -24.73 -19.25
CA LEU A 223 -32.60 -25.21 -19.01
C LEU A 223 -33.44 -25.11 -20.30
N PRO A 224 -33.45 -26.15 -21.15
CA PRO A 224 -34.15 -26.11 -22.44
C PRO A 224 -35.65 -25.89 -22.30
N GLY A 225 -36.20 -24.95 -23.08
CA GLY A 225 -37.62 -24.62 -23.05
C GLY A 225 -38.06 -23.80 -21.83
N ALA A 226 -37.10 -23.26 -21.06
CA ALA A 226 -37.43 -22.39 -19.95
C ALA A 226 -37.94 -21.03 -20.43
N GLY A 227 -39.04 -20.58 -19.84
CA GLY A 227 -39.55 -19.22 -20.00
C GLY A 227 -39.38 -18.43 -18.72
N ILE A 228 -39.02 -17.16 -18.83
CA ILE A 228 -38.81 -16.24 -17.72
C ILE A 228 -39.74 -15.04 -17.81
N TRP A 229 -40.20 -14.54 -16.65
CA TRP A 229 -40.99 -13.31 -16.57
C TRP A 229 -40.82 -12.65 -15.20
N THR A 230 -41.19 -11.40 -15.08
CA THR A 230 -41.15 -10.66 -13.81
C THR A 230 -42.49 -10.69 -13.08
N ALA A 231 -42.46 -10.53 -11.77
CA ALA A 231 -43.67 -10.35 -10.96
C ALA A 231 -44.42 -9.06 -11.39
N GLY A 232 -45.67 -9.22 -11.84
CA GLY A 232 -46.49 -8.10 -12.34
C GLY A 232 -46.45 -7.87 -13.84
N SER A 233 -45.69 -8.66 -14.62
CA SER A 233 -45.81 -8.67 -16.08
C SER A 233 -47.11 -9.28 -16.50
N THR A 234 -47.81 -8.64 -17.43
CA THR A 234 -49.01 -9.17 -18.11
C THR A 234 -48.59 -10.01 -19.34
N GLU A 235 -47.38 -9.96 -19.75
CA GLU A 235 -46.79 -10.76 -20.82
C GLU A 235 -46.44 -12.15 -20.31
N GLY A 236 -46.64 -13.15 -21.16
CA GLY A 236 -46.32 -14.54 -20.84
C GLY A 236 -44.80 -14.78 -20.70
N PRO A 237 -44.42 -16.06 -20.47
CA PRO A 237 -42.99 -16.41 -20.39
C PRO A 237 -42.25 -16.06 -21.67
N THR A 238 -41.10 -15.40 -21.54
CA THR A 238 -40.22 -14.97 -22.63
C THR A 238 -38.85 -15.65 -22.50
N GLU A 239 -38.05 -15.64 -23.55
CA GLU A 239 -36.68 -16.20 -23.51
C GLU A 239 -35.69 -15.27 -22.79
N PHE A 240 -35.96 -13.97 -22.77
CA PHE A 240 -35.14 -12.98 -22.09
C PHE A 240 -35.99 -11.86 -21.49
N LEU A 241 -35.43 -11.16 -20.51
CA LEU A 241 -36.01 -9.96 -19.89
C LEU A 241 -35.05 -8.80 -20.00
N MET A 242 -35.57 -7.60 -20.24
CA MET A 242 -34.78 -6.39 -20.12
C MET A 242 -34.81 -5.89 -18.67
N VAL A 243 -33.64 -5.64 -18.11
CA VAL A 243 -33.45 -5.13 -16.75
C VAL A 243 -32.71 -3.80 -16.83
N ASP A 244 -33.38 -2.74 -16.40
CA ASP A 244 -32.76 -1.42 -16.32
C ASP A 244 -31.94 -1.31 -15.05
N ALA A 245 -30.62 -1.21 -15.22
CA ALA A 245 -29.68 -0.99 -14.11
C ALA A 245 -29.20 0.46 -14.10
N GLY A 246 -29.63 1.23 -13.10
CA GLY A 246 -29.20 2.61 -12.90
C GLY A 246 -27.69 2.72 -12.71
N ALA A 247 -27.18 3.93 -12.90
CA ALA A 247 -25.75 4.24 -12.70
C ALA A 247 -25.32 3.94 -11.26
N ASP A 248 -24.25 3.16 -11.09
CA ASP A 248 -23.67 2.78 -9.79
C ASP A 248 -24.73 2.30 -8.77
N ARG A 249 -25.66 1.46 -9.25
CA ARG A 249 -26.78 0.98 -8.43
C ARG A 249 -27.00 -0.52 -8.59
N LEU A 250 -27.59 -1.07 -7.53
CA LEU A 250 -28.10 -2.43 -7.50
C LEU A 250 -29.54 -2.43 -8.00
N ALA A 251 -29.80 -3.08 -9.14
CA ALA A 251 -31.15 -3.39 -9.60
C ALA A 251 -31.57 -4.74 -9.00
N THR A 252 -32.75 -4.78 -8.37
CA THR A 252 -33.31 -6.01 -7.81
C THR A 252 -34.64 -6.28 -8.49
N THR A 253 -34.74 -7.44 -9.12
CA THR A 253 -35.94 -7.86 -9.85
C THR A 253 -36.35 -9.27 -9.43
N LYS A 254 -37.66 -9.46 -9.20
CA LYS A 254 -38.22 -10.78 -8.93
C LYS A 254 -38.53 -11.45 -10.26
N VAL A 255 -37.91 -12.58 -10.51
CA VAL A 255 -38.02 -13.34 -11.75
C VAL A 255 -38.58 -14.73 -11.46
N PHE A 256 -39.55 -15.13 -12.24
CA PHE A 256 -40.05 -16.50 -12.27
C PHE A 256 -39.50 -17.24 -13.46
N VAL A 257 -39.09 -18.48 -13.23
CA VAL A 257 -38.64 -19.39 -14.28
C VAL A 257 -39.62 -20.56 -14.35
N ARG A 258 -40.16 -20.81 -15.53
CA ARG A 258 -40.98 -21.98 -15.80
C ARG A 258 -40.21 -22.95 -16.68
N ALA A 259 -40.25 -24.19 -16.32
CA ALA A 259 -39.75 -25.28 -17.18
C ALA A 259 -40.65 -26.51 -17.07
N GLU A 260 -40.63 -27.33 -18.10
CA GLU A 260 -41.28 -28.62 -18.09
C GLU A 260 -40.30 -29.66 -17.52
N PRO A 261 -40.65 -30.38 -16.44
CA PRO A 261 -39.80 -31.39 -15.90
C PRO A 261 -39.63 -32.55 -16.87
N LYS A 262 -38.41 -32.89 -17.22
CA LYS A 262 -38.14 -34.14 -17.91
C LYS A 262 -38.27 -35.30 -16.92
N PRO A 263 -38.95 -36.40 -17.27
CA PRO A 263 -39.19 -37.54 -16.36
C PRO A 263 -37.93 -38.21 -15.81
N SER A 264 -36.78 -37.96 -16.40
CA SER A 264 -35.48 -38.55 -16.05
C SER A 264 -34.55 -37.63 -15.23
N SER A 265 -34.95 -36.39 -14.97
CA SER A 265 -34.12 -35.47 -14.18
C SER A 265 -34.48 -35.58 -12.72
N GLY A 266 -33.50 -35.69 -11.81
CA GLY A 266 -33.69 -35.64 -10.37
C GLY A 266 -34.39 -34.36 -9.90
N SER A 267 -34.68 -34.24 -8.63
CA SER A 267 -35.38 -33.08 -8.03
C SER A 267 -34.72 -31.72 -8.28
N ARG A 268 -33.45 -31.72 -8.74
CA ARG A 268 -32.64 -30.48 -8.95
C ARG A 268 -31.92 -30.52 -10.30
N ILE A 269 -32.09 -29.45 -11.08
CA ILE A 269 -31.42 -29.25 -12.37
C ILE A 269 -30.55 -27.99 -12.24
N ALA A 270 -29.23 -28.12 -12.45
CA ALA A 270 -28.35 -26.98 -12.51
C ALA A 270 -28.58 -26.16 -13.79
N PHE A 271 -28.64 -24.86 -13.66
CA PHE A 271 -28.73 -23.92 -14.78
C PHE A 271 -28.07 -22.57 -14.39
N ARG A 272 -27.92 -21.69 -15.37
CA ARG A 272 -27.30 -20.39 -15.17
C ARG A 272 -28.21 -19.26 -15.59
N PHE A 273 -28.24 -18.23 -14.76
CA PHE A 273 -28.68 -16.91 -15.20
C PHE A 273 -27.52 -16.19 -15.87
N VAL A 274 -27.81 -15.56 -16.98
CA VAL A 274 -26.84 -14.82 -17.77
C VAL A 274 -27.38 -13.40 -17.98
N VAL A 275 -26.59 -12.42 -17.59
CA VAL A 275 -26.87 -11.02 -17.90
C VAL A 275 -25.85 -10.53 -18.91
N THR A 276 -26.33 -9.95 -20.01
CA THR A 276 -25.50 -9.43 -21.09
C THR A 276 -25.84 -7.97 -21.34
N ASP A 277 -24.82 -7.16 -21.48
CA ASP A 277 -24.93 -5.79 -21.98
C ASP A 277 -24.71 -5.83 -23.50
N ASP A 278 -25.79 -5.68 -24.25
CA ASP A 278 -25.76 -5.74 -25.72
C ASP A 278 -24.91 -4.61 -26.35
N THR A 279 -24.63 -3.54 -25.57
CA THR A 279 -23.84 -2.39 -26.05
C THR A 279 -22.34 -2.63 -25.93
N THR A 280 -21.91 -3.26 -24.84
CA THR A 280 -20.47 -3.44 -24.52
C THR A 280 -20.00 -4.88 -24.69
N GLY A 281 -20.93 -5.83 -24.82
CA GLY A 281 -20.63 -7.26 -24.86
C GLY A 281 -20.23 -7.84 -23.50
N GLU A 282 -20.32 -7.05 -22.42
CA GLU A 282 -19.98 -7.51 -21.07
C GLU A 282 -21.04 -8.51 -20.60
N ARG A 283 -20.58 -9.61 -20.00
CA ARG A 283 -21.43 -10.71 -19.56
C ARG A 283 -21.11 -11.09 -18.14
N ALA A 284 -22.15 -11.32 -17.32
CA ALA A 284 -22.05 -11.89 -15.99
C ALA A 284 -22.97 -13.11 -15.88
N GLU A 285 -22.48 -14.15 -15.20
CA GLU A 285 -23.19 -15.42 -15.06
C GLU A 285 -23.31 -15.77 -13.59
N TYR A 286 -24.42 -16.43 -13.21
CA TYR A 286 -24.64 -16.97 -11.88
C TYR A 286 -25.27 -18.35 -11.98
N GLU A 287 -24.60 -19.36 -11.41
CA GLU A 287 -25.07 -20.74 -11.39
C GLU A 287 -26.06 -20.95 -10.23
N THR A 288 -27.18 -21.59 -10.52
CA THR A 288 -28.25 -21.87 -9.56
C THR A 288 -28.96 -23.19 -9.92
N TRP A 289 -29.98 -23.52 -9.15
CA TRP A 289 -30.70 -24.78 -9.28
C TRP A 289 -32.18 -24.52 -9.56
N PHE A 290 -32.74 -25.28 -10.47
CA PHE A 290 -34.19 -25.38 -10.70
C PHE A 290 -34.69 -26.58 -9.88
N GLU A 291 -35.65 -26.34 -9.01
CA GLU A 291 -36.20 -27.38 -8.13
C GLU A 291 -37.52 -27.89 -8.68
N GLY A 292 -37.71 -29.20 -8.63
CA GLY A 292 -38.94 -29.88 -9.06
C GLY A 292 -39.37 -30.90 -8.02
N PRO A 293 -40.53 -31.53 -8.21
CA PRO A 293 -41.00 -32.61 -7.35
C PRO A 293 -40.02 -33.77 -7.38
N GLU A 294 -39.75 -34.35 -6.24
CA GLU A 294 -39.01 -35.61 -6.18
C GLU A 294 -39.81 -36.69 -6.93
N GLY A 295 -39.20 -37.28 -7.96
CA GLY A 295 -39.81 -38.42 -8.65
C GLY A 295 -40.09 -39.55 -7.70
N LYS A 296 -41.37 -39.94 -7.60
CA LYS A 296 -41.78 -41.16 -6.89
C LYS A 296 -41.34 -42.39 -7.69
#